data_6c3ab9d7b4f93659d0a8c999496859d9
#
_entry.id   6c3ab9d7b4f93659d0a8c999496859d9
#
_cell.length_a   1.000
_cell.length_b   1.000
_cell.length_c   1.000
_cell.angle_alpha   90.00
_cell.angle_beta   90.00
_cell.angle_gamma   90.00
#
_symmetry.space_group_name_H-M   'P 1'
#
loop_
_entity.id
_entity.type
_entity.pdbx_description
1 polymer ?
#
loop_
_entity_poly.entity_id
_entity_poly.type
_entity_poly.pdbx_seq_one_letter_code
_entity_poly.pdbx_strand_id
1 'polypeptide(L)'
;MKLLKNHLGALIAWIAILLIAVFSLPNVDALTRQHSEISLPKDVQSSIATNIESKWGHGQDNTYVVGVVFNKKHGKLTSSDKEKIDDTIRFLKDNKKKLGIKSMMTPNDNYATKAQLISKDKTTEIVQLNIANDHSTVSNVNKTLTKAVKTPGVRTYVTGVRILEDDFSASVQEGIKKTELITIFFIFIVLVIVFKSPIVPIISLLTVGVSFITSFSIVTNLVEKFNFP
;
A
#
# COMPACT_ATOMS: atom_id res chain seq x y z
N MET A 1 45.49 -11.22 -25.46
CA MET A 1 44.55 -10.25 -26.10
C MET A 1 43.51 -10.85 -27.04
N LYS A 2 43.72 -11.99 -27.72
CA LYS A 2 42.69 -12.63 -28.59
C LYS A 2 41.49 -13.23 -27.83
N LEU A 3 41.66 -13.78 -26.63
CA LEU A 3 40.62 -14.37 -25.80
C LEU A 3 39.57 -13.34 -25.31
N LEU A 4 39.99 -12.10 -25.02
CA LEU A 4 39.03 -11.04 -24.62
C LEU A 4 38.12 -10.61 -25.78
N LYS A 5 38.57 -10.64 -27.04
CA LYS A 5 37.78 -10.23 -28.20
C LYS A 5 36.61 -11.19 -28.48
N ASN A 6 36.78 -12.49 -28.22
CA ASN A 6 35.72 -13.49 -28.49
C ASN A 6 34.59 -13.47 -27.46
N HIS A 7 34.83 -12.95 -26.26
CA HIS A 7 33.80 -12.87 -25.22
C HIS A 7 33.12 -11.49 -25.11
N LEU A 8 33.70 -10.48 -25.79
CA LEU A 8 33.15 -9.12 -25.77
C LEU A 8 31.73 -9.06 -26.35
N GLY A 9 31.49 -9.80 -27.43
CA GLY A 9 30.14 -9.89 -28.06
C GLY A 9 29.11 -10.53 -27.13
N ALA A 10 29.49 -11.61 -26.45
CA ALA A 10 28.63 -12.24 -25.44
C ALA A 10 28.35 -11.31 -24.27
N LEU A 11 29.35 -10.58 -23.79
CA LEU A 11 29.18 -9.63 -22.68
C LEU A 11 28.27 -8.47 -23.07
N ILE A 12 28.42 -7.93 -24.28
CA ILE A 12 27.53 -6.89 -24.81
C ILE A 12 26.10 -7.42 -24.95
N ALA A 13 25.92 -8.63 -25.47
CA ALA A 13 24.59 -9.25 -25.58
C ALA A 13 23.93 -9.43 -24.20
N TRP A 14 24.66 -9.88 -23.17
CA TRP A 14 24.17 -10.00 -21.81
C TRP A 14 23.79 -8.65 -21.19
N ILE A 15 24.62 -7.61 -21.41
CA ILE A 15 24.29 -6.26 -20.95
C ILE A 15 23.04 -5.74 -21.66
N ALA A 16 22.90 -5.97 -22.96
CA ALA A 16 21.72 -5.57 -23.70
C ALA A 16 20.45 -6.27 -23.19
N ILE A 17 20.49 -7.58 -22.94
CA ILE A 17 19.38 -8.34 -22.36
C ILE A 17 19.01 -7.76 -21.00
N LEU A 18 19.99 -7.49 -20.13
CA LEU A 18 19.76 -6.92 -18.81
C LEU A 18 19.13 -5.53 -18.90
N LEU A 19 19.61 -4.66 -19.78
CA LEU A 19 19.02 -3.35 -19.98
C LEU A 19 17.56 -3.47 -20.49
N ILE A 20 17.30 -4.34 -21.46
CA ILE A 20 15.94 -4.59 -21.93
C ILE A 20 15.06 -5.08 -20.77
N ALA A 21 15.53 -6.03 -19.96
CA ALA A 21 14.78 -6.57 -18.82
C ALA A 21 14.46 -5.48 -17.78
N VAL A 22 15.42 -4.62 -17.45
CA VAL A 22 15.22 -3.53 -16.49
C VAL A 22 14.27 -2.46 -17.00
N PHE A 23 14.42 -2.04 -18.27
CA PHE A 23 13.55 -1.02 -18.85
C PHE A 23 12.14 -1.53 -19.20
N SER A 24 12.00 -2.84 -19.37
CA SER A 24 10.69 -3.48 -19.58
C SER A 24 9.97 -3.86 -18.28
N LEU A 25 10.55 -3.61 -17.12
CA LEU A 25 9.89 -3.90 -15.84
C LEU A 25 8.65 -3.03 -15.69
N PRO A 26 7.45 -3.62 -15.65
CA PRO A 26 6.22 -2.88 -15.36
C PRO A 26 6.23 -2.40 -13.91
N ASN A 27 5.29 -1.53 -13.58
CA ASN A 27 5.13 -1.07 -12.20
C ASN A 27 4.62 -2.22 -11.31
N VAL A 28 5.57 -2.93 -10.69
CA VAL A 28 5.29 -4.11 -9.86
C VAL A 28 4.33 -3.79 -8.71
N ASP A 29 4.45 -2.60 -8.10
CA ASP A 29 3.54 -2.17 -7.03
C ASP A 29 2.10 -2.03 -7.55
N ALA A 30 1.93 -1.52 -8.76
CA ALA A 30 0.62 -1.40 -9.38
C ALA A 30 0.05 -2.78 -9.75
N LEU A 31 0.87 -3.67 -10.33
CA LEU A 31 0.50 -5.05 -10.67
C LEU A 31 0.11 -5.86 -9.42
N THR A 32 0.93 -5.82 -8.38
CA THR A 32 0.65 -6.51 -7.12
C THR A 32 -0.67 -6.03 -6.52
N ARG A 33 -0.96 -4.73 -6.56
CA ARG A 33 -2.21 -4.17 -6.05
C ARG A 33 -3.42 -4.57 -6.89
N GLN A 34 -3.28 -4.65 -8.22
CA GLN A 34 -4.34 -5.10 -9.13
C GLN A 34 -4.68 -6.59 -8.95
N HIS A 35 -3.68 -7.41 -8.64
CA HIS A 35 -3.81 -8.87 -8.53
C HIS A 35 -3.82 -9.37 -7.07
N SER A 36 -3.67 -8.49 -6.08
CA SER A 36 -3.76 -8.85 -4.66
C SER A 36 -5.19 -8.95 -4.13
N GLU A 37 -6.19 -8.53 -4.90
CA GLU A 37 -7.57 -8.85 -4.56
C GLU A 37 -7.76 -10.34 -4.78
N ILE A 38 -7.92 -11.09 -3.67
CA ILE A 38 -8.33 -12.49 -3.73
C ILE A 38 -9.64 -12.51 -4.49
N SER A 39 -9.57 -12.84 -5.77
CA SER A 39 -10.75 -13.03 -6.61
C SER A 39 -11.50 -14.25 -6.11
N LEU A 40 -12.45 -14.04 -5.23
CA LEU A 40 -13.31 -15.11 -4.76
C LEU A 40 -14.18 -15.59 -5.95
N PRO A 41 -14.37 -16.90 -6.11
CA PRO A 41 -15.31 -17.41 -7.09
C PRO A 41 -16.68 -16.76 -6.98
N LYS A 42 -17.34 -16.50 -8.11
CA LYS A 42 -18.62 -15.76 -8.14
C LYS A 42 -19.78 -16.49 -7.46
N ASP A 43 -19.63 -17.79 -7.24
CA ASP A 43 -20.59 -18.70 -6.63
C ASP A 43 -20.47 -18.85 -5.11
N VAL A 44 -19.43 -18.29 -4.49
CA VAL A 44 -19.34 -18.28 -3.02
C VAL A 44 -20.29 -17.26 -2.40
N GLN A 45 -20.83 -17.59 -1.23
CA GLN A 45 -21.88 -16.79 -0.56
C GLN A 45 -21.46 -15.33 -0.34
N SER A 46 -20.20 -15.06 -0.01
CA SER A 46 -19.68 -13.70 0.14
C SER A 46 -19.73 -12.91 -1.17
N SER A 47 -19.35 -13.52 -2.30
CA SER A 47 -19.43 -12.87 -3.62
C SER A 47 -20.88 -12.62 -4.04
N ILE A 48 -21.80 -13.55 -3.74
CA ILE A 48 -23.22 -13.36 -3.97
C ILE A 48 -23.76 -12.22 -3.12
N ALA A 49 -23.40 -12.17 -1.84
CA ALA A 49 -23.81 -11.09 -0.93
C ALA A 49 -23.31 -9.73 -1.40
N THR A 50 -22.04 -9.62 -1.79
CA THR A 50 -21.45 -8.38 -2.35
C THR A 50 -22.15 -7.96 -3.64
N ASN A 51 -22.50 -8.90 -4.53
CA ASN A 51 -23.25 -8.61 -5.73
C ASN A 51 -24.70 -8.13 -5.45
N ILE A 52 -25.33 -8.66 -4.42
CA ILE A 52 -26.65 -8.20 -3.99
C ILE A 52 -26.53 -6.79 -3.39
N GLU A 53 -25.56 -6.57 -2.51
CA GLU A 53 -25.29 -5.27 -1.90
C GLU A 53 -24.99 -4.21 -2.97
N SER A 54 -24.17 -4.52 -3.98
CA SER A 54 -23.85 -3.60 -5.07
C SER A 54 -25.10 -3.23 -5.89
N LYS A 55 -26.01 -4.15 -6.14
CA LYS A 55 -27.26 -3.89 -6.86
C LYS A 55 -28.29 -3.07 -6.07
N TRP A 56 -28.28 -3.19 -4.75
CA TRP A 56 -29.26 -2.55 -3.87
C TRP A 56 -28.70 -1.37 -3.08
N GLY A 57 -27.38 -1.17 -3.09
CA GLY A 57 -26.61 -0.23 -2.25
C GLY A 57 -26.66 1.24 -2.68
N HIS A 58 -27.53 1.65 -3.59
CA HIS A 58 -27.78 3.06 -3.96
C HIS A 58 -26.51 3.90 -4.21
N GLY A 59 -25.53 3.37 -4.95
CA GLY A 59 -24.39 4.16 -5.44
C GLY A 59 -23.20 4.26 -4.48
N GLN A 60 -23.12 3.40 -3.45
CA GLN A 60 -21.91 3.23 -2.64
C GLN A 60 -20.93 2.21 -3.27
N ASP A 61 -21.23 1.73 -4.45
CA ASP A 61 -20.69 0.53 -5.08
C ASP A 61 -19.21 0.58 -5.46
N ASN A 62 -18.55 1.73 -5.34
CA ASN A 62 -17.12 1.86 -5.64
C ASN A 62 -16.42 2.70 -4.57
N THR A 63 -16.70 2.42 -3.30
CA THR A 63 -16.08 3.12 -2.19
C THR A 63 -15.60 2.15 -1.11
N TYR A 64 -14.63 2.59 -0.31
CA TYR A 64 -14.23 1.92 0.91
C TYR A 64 -14.30 2.87 2.11
N VAL A 65 -14.51 2.28 3.27
CA VAL A 65 -14.69 3.02 4.51
C VAL A 65 -13.35 3.33 5.17
N VAL A 66 -13.16 4.59 5.55
CA VAL A 66 -12.03 5.06 6.32
C VAL A 66 -12.54 5.77 7.57
N GLY A 67 -12.05 5.36 8.74
CA GLY A 67 -12.30 6.03 10.02
C GLY A 67 -11.18 7.03 10.33
N VAL A 68 -11.56 8.26 10.62
CA VAL A 68 -10.66 9.26 11.22
C VAL A 68 -10.96 9.32 12.71
N VAL A 69 -9.99 8.97 13.53
CA VAL A 69 -10.14 8.86 14.98
C VAL A 69 -9.44 10.04 15.64
N PHE A 70 -10.18 10.81 16.43
CA PHE A 70 -9.68 11.90 17.26
C PHE A 70 -9.71 11.43 18.72
N ASN A 71 -8.55 11.37 19.37
CA ASN A 71 -8.42 10.84 20.72
C ASN A 71 -7.62 11.77 21.63
N LYS A 72 -8.10 11.93 22.87
CA LYS A 72 -7.37 12.60 23.94
C LYS A 72 -6.69 11.55 24.80
N LYS A 73 -5.37 11.62 24.95
CA LYS A 73 -4.60 10.65 25.72
C LYS A 73 -5.05 10.56 27.18
N HIS A 74 -5.35 11.70 27.77
CA HIS A 74 -5.75 11.82 29.16
C HIS A 74 -6.96 12.76 29.28
N GLY A 75 -8.01 12.29 29.92
CA GLY A 75 -9.23 13.06 30.11
C GLY A 75 -10.17 13.10 28.90
N LYS A 76 -11.27 13.81 29.04
CA LYS A 76 -12.29 13.98 28.01
C LYS A 76 -11.86 15.03 26.98
N LEU A 77 -12.41 14.92 25.78
CA LEU A 77 -12.33 15.98 24.77
C LEU A 77 -12.98 17.24 25.31
N THR A 78 -12.22 18.32 25.42
CA THR A 78 -12.69 19.64 25.87
C THR A 78 -13.47 20.35 24.77
N SER A 79 -14.17 21.44 25.10
CA SER A 79 -14.85 22.27 24.09
C SER A 79 -13.86 22.82 23.04
N SER A 80 -12.66 23.24 23.46
CA SER A 80 -11.60 23.70 22.55
C SER A 80 -11.07 22.57 21.65
N ASP A 81 -10.97 21.31 22.17
CA ASP A 81 -10.57 20.17 21.32
C ASP A 81 -11.63 19.90 20.25
N LYS A 82 -12.92 19.97 20.62
CA LYS A 82 -14.03 19.76 19.68
C LYS A 82 -14.09 20.84 18.60
N GLU A 83 -13.86 22.11 18.96
CA GLU A 83 -13.79 23.19 17.97
C GLU A 83 -12.71 22.91 16.91
N LYS A 84 -11.52 22.47 17.34
CA LYS A 84 -10.43 22.11 16.41
C LYS A 84 -10.77 20.87 15.57
N ILE A 85 -11.49 19.90 16.14
CA ILE A 85 -12.00 18.72 15.40
C ILE A 85 -13.02 19.18 14.35
N ASP A 86 -13.92 20.09 14.72
CA ASP A 86 -14.93 20.65 13.79
C ASP A 86 -14.26 21.44 12.65
N ASP A 87 -13.16 22.15 12.92
CA ASP A 87 -12.35 22.80 11.89
C ASP A 87 -11.75 21.79 10.92
N THR A 88 -11.22 20.67 11.46
CA THR A 88 -10.69 19.59 10.63
C THR A 88 -11.80 18.93 9.80
N ILE A 89 -12.98 18.72 10.37
CA ILE A 89 -14.14 18.19 9.65
C ILE A 89 -14.59 19.14 8.53
N ARG A 90 -14.61 20.46 8.79
CA ARG A 90 -14.90 21.45 7.75
C ARG A 90 -13.88 21.39 6.63
N PHE A 91 -12.59 21.35 6.97
CA PHE A 91 -11.54 21.18 5.97
C PHE A 91 -11.75 19.94 5.09
N LEU A 92 -12.10 18.79 5.69
CA LEU A 92 -12.40 17.57 4.93
C LEU A 92 -13.63 17.73 4.03
N LYS A 93 -14.68 18.43 4.49
CA LYS A 93 -15.88 18.71 3.71
C LYS A 93 -15.56 19.60 2.50
N ASP A 94 -14.76 20.63 2.68
CA ASP A 94 -14.40 21.58 1.62
C ASP A 94 -13.47 20.96 0.58
N ASN A 95 -12.67 19.96 0.99
CA ASN A 95 -11.72 19.28 0.12
C ASN A 95 -12.18 17.89 -0.34
N LYS A 96 -13.47 17.56 -0.26
CA LYS A 96 -14.01 16.23 -0.61
C LYS A 96 -13.52 15.71 -1.95
N LYS A 97 -13.61 16.50 -3.01
CA LYS A 97 -13.19 16.11 -4.37
C LYS A 97 -11.70 15.79 -4.43
N LYS A 98 -10.86 16.63 -3.80
CA LYS A 98 -9.40 16.48 -3.79
C LYS A 98 -8.96 15.25 -2.99
N LEU A 99 -9.72 14.88 -1.96
CA LEU A 99 -9.44 13.75 -1.08
C LEU A 99 -10.16 12.46 -1.50
N GLY A 100 -10.96 12.48 -2.57
CA GLY A 100 -11.75 11.34 -3.04
C GLY A 100 -12.91 10.97 -2.14
N ILE A 101 -13.37 11.87 -1.26
CA ILE A 101 -14.45 11.62 -0.30
C ILE A 101 -15.80 11.71 -1.02
N LYS A 102 -16.50 10.61 -1.12
CA LYS A 102 -17.89 10.55 -1.68
C LYS A 102 -18.92 10.96 -0.64
N SER A 103 -18.83 10.38 0.55
CA SER A 103 -19.71 10.73 1.68
C SER A 103 -18.95 10.74 2.99
N MET A 104 -19.51 11.39 3.99
CA MET A 104 -18.92 11.53 5.32
C MET A 104 -20.05 11.41 6.34
N MET A 105 -19.80 10.66 7.40
CA MET A 105 -20.65 10.57 8.57
C MET A 105 -19.90 11.16 9.77
N THR A 106 -20.52 12.13 10.43
CA THR A 106 -19.95 12.85 11.58
C THR A 106 -20.84 12.75 12.80
N PRO A 107 -20.30 12.94 14.01
CA PRO A 107 -21.13 12.98 15.23
C PRO A 107 -22.17 14.10 15.25
N ASN A 108 -21.99 15.12 14.41
CA ASN A 108 -22.88 16.29 14.36
C ASN A 108 -24.06 16.12 13.38
N ASP A 109 -24.13 15.00 12.64
CA ASP A 109 -25.16 14.80 11.63
C ASP A 109 -26.55 14.53 12.26
N ASN A 110 -26.60 13.72 13.33
CA ASN A 110 -27.82 13.45 14.09
C ASN A 110 -27.54 12.79 15.44
N TYR A 111 -28.59 12.53 16.23
CA TYR A 111 -28.45 11.92 17.57
C TYR A 111 -27.89 10.49 17.52
N ALA A 112 -28.29 9.69 16.53
CA ALA A 112 -27.82 8.32 16.38
C ALA A 112 -26.33 8.27 16.03
N THR A 113 -25.86 9.09 15.08
CA THR A 113 -24.45 9.21 14.72
C THR A 113 -23.61 9.70 15.90
N LYS A 114 -24.13 10.64 16.68
CA LYS A 114 -23.47 11.10 17.90
C LYS A 114 -23.26 9.99 18.92
N ALA A 115 -24.28 9.13 19.11
CA ALA A 115 -24.19 8.00 20.02
C ALA A 115 -23.23 6.91 19.54
N GLN A 116 -23.06 6.73 18.23
CA GLN A 116 -22.19 5.74 17.63
C GLN A 116 -20.72 6.21 17.52
N LEU A 117 -20.52 7.48 17.20
CA LEU A 117 -19.21 8.01 16.83
C LEU A 117 -18.47 8.73 17.96
N ILE A 118 -19.10 8.90 19.13
CA ILE A 118 -18.44 9.41 20.34
C ILE A 118 -18.38 8.30 21.38
N SER A 119 -17.20 8.06 21.94
CA SER A 119 -17.02 7.08 23.00
C SER A 119 -17.81 7.45 24.28
N LYS A 120 -18.26 6.46 25.04
CA LYS A 120 -19.02 6.66 26.28
C LYS A 120 -18.30 7.54 27.29
N ASP A 121 -16.98 7.41 27.38
CA ASP A 121 -16.10 8.19 28.25
C ASP A 121 -15.75 9.59 27.69
N LYS A 122 -16.21 9.89 26.47
CA LYS A 122 -15.98 11.16 25.73
C LYS A 122 -14.49 11.47 25.50
N THR A 123 -13.63 10.47 25.47
CA THR A 123 -12.21 10.61 25.17
C THR A 123 -11.92 10.53 23.66
N THR A 124 -12.85 9.96 22.90
CA THR A 124 -12.65 9.65 21.48
C THR A 124 -13.87 10.04 20.65
N GLU A 125 -13.60 10.63 19.50
CA GLU A 125 -14.57 10.95 18.48
C GLU A 125 -14.11 10.38 17.13
N ILE A 126 -15.02 9.85 16.34
CA ILE A 126 -14.73 9.23 15.05
C ILE A 126 -15.51 9.94 13.95
N VAL A 127 -14.86 10.16 12.82
CA VAL A 127 -15.51 10.56 11.57
C VAL A 127 -15.32 9.43 10.57
N GLN A 128 -16.41 9.00 9.96
CA GLN A 128 -16.39 7.97 8.95
C GLN A 128 -16.44 8.59 7.56
N LEU A 129 -15.52 8.20 6.70
CA LEU A 129 -15.39 8.65 5.33
C LEU A 129 -15.63 7.48 4.38
N ASN A 130 -16.39 7.67 3.32
CA ASN A 130 -16.44 6.76 2.19
C ASN A 130 -15.58 7.34 1.07
N ILE A 131 -14.49 6.66 0.76
CA ILE A 131 -13.51 7.08 -0.24
C ILE A 131 -13.74 6.32 -1.55
N ALA A 132 -13.68 7.01 -2.67
CA ALA A 132 -13.79 6.41 -3.99
C ALA A 132 -12.59 5.49 -4.28
N ASN A 133 -12.84 4.26 -4.72
CA ASN A 133 -11.79 3.30 -5.07
C ASN A 133 -10.94 3.75 -6.26
N ASP A 134 -11.52 4.52 -7.17
CA ASP A 134 -10.90 5.03 -8.40
C ASP A 134 -10.17 6.37 -8.24
N HIS A 135 -10.23 6.97 -7.05
CA HIS A 135 -9.62 8.30 -6.82
C HIS A 135 -8.09 8.24 -6.82
N SER A 136 -7.51 7.31 -6.05
CA SER A 136 -6.06 7.16 -5.89
C SER A 136 -5.75 5.84 -5.21
N THR A 137 -4.46 5.47 -5.19
CA THR A 137 -4.03 4.28 -4.43
C THR A 137 -4.32 4.48 -2.93
N VAL A 138 -4.66 3.39 -2.24
CA VAL A 138 -4.94 3.43 -0.79
C VAL A 138 -3.79 4.05 -0.01
N SER A 139 -2.54 3.73 -0.38
CA SER A 139 -1.33 4.32 0.23
C SER A 139 -1.28 5.85 0.10
N ASN A 140 -1.63 6.39 -1.08
CA ASN A 140 -1.67 7.84 -1.27
C ASN A 140 -2.79 8.50 -0.48
N VAL A 141 -3.96 7.87 -0.44
CA VAL A 141 -5.09 8.32 0.37
C VAL A 141 -4.71 8.32 1.85
N ASN A 142 -4.12 7.23 2.36
CA ASN A 142 -3.65 7.11 3.74
C ASN A 142 -2.68 8.24 4.10
N LYS A 143 -1.62 8.42 3.29
CA LYS A 143 -0.62 9.48 3.49
C LYS A 143 -1.23 10.88 3.47
N THR A 144 -2.16 11.13 2.55
CA THR A 144 -2.79 12.44 2.38
C THR A 144 -3.75 12.73 3.52
N LEU A 145 -4.61 11.77 3.89
CA LEU A 145 -5.53 11.91 5.02
C LEU A 145 -4.78 12.06 6.34
N THR A 146 -3.76 11.25 6.61
CA THR A 146 -2.96 11.33 7.83
C THR A 146 -2.34 12.72 8.03
N LYS A 147 -1.97 13.40 6.93
CA LYS A 147 -1.50 14.79 6.98
C LYS A 147 -2.65 15.78 7.18
N ALA A 148 -3.76 15.57 6.47
CA ALA A 148 -4.90 16.47 6.44
C ALA A 148 -5.67 16.53 7.77
N VAL A 149 -5.72 15.41 8.50
CA VAL A 149 -6.48 15.30 9.76
C VAL A 149 -5.70 15.69 11.00
N LYS A 150 -4.44 16.10 10.88
CA LYS A 150 -3.64 16.54 12.04
C LYS A 150 -4.32 17.69 12.77
N THR A 151 -4.76 17.44 13.99
CA THR A 151 -5.46 18.38 14.85
C THR A 151 -4.59 18.75 16.05
N PRO A 152 -4.20 20.01 16.25
CA PRO A 152 -3.32 20.42 17.34
C PRO A 152 -3.91 20.09 18.72
N GLY A 153 -3.15 19.36 19.56
CA GLY A 153 -3.56 18.98 20.91
C GLY A 153 -4.46 17.75 21.01
N VAL A 154 -4.84 17.16 19.85
CA VAL A 154 -5.62 15.93 19.77
C VAL A 154 -4.81 14.88 18.97
N ARG A 155 -4.78 13.64 19.46
CA ARG A 155 -4.20 12.54 18.70
C ARG A 155 -5.14 12.16 17.57
N THR A 156 -4.62 12.10 16.36
CA THR A 156 -5.41 11.75 15.18
C THR A 156 -4.83 10.51 14.51
N TYR A 157 -5.73 9.59 14.14
CA TYR A 157 -5.38 8.35 13.46
C TYR A 157 -6.33 8.15 12.28
N VAL A 158 -5.80 7.56 11.22
CA VAL A 158 -6.59 7.09 10.07
C VAL A 158 -6.61 5.58 10.13
N THR A 159 -7.79 4.97 9.99
CA THR A 159 -7.97 3.52 10.06
C THR A 159 -9.06 3.05 9.10
N GLY A 160 -9.11 1.77 8.84
CA GLY A 160 -10.05 1.12 7.94
C GLY A 160 -9.45 -0.16 7.41
N VAL A 161 -10.26 -1.09 6.92
CA VAL A 161 -9.79 -2.39 6.44
C VAL A 161 -8.72 -2.21 5.36
N ARG A 162 -9.00 -1.41 4.33
CA ARG A 162 -8.05 -1.13 3.23
C ARG A 162 -6.79 -0.39 3.70
N ILE A 163 -6.91 0.49 4.68
CA ILE A 163 -5.75 1.18 5.28
C ILE A 163 -4.87 0.17 6.04
N LEU A 164 -5.49 -0.73 6.82
CA LEU A 164 -4.78 -1.76 7.56
C LEU A 164 -4.06 -2.74 6.62
N GLU A 165 -4.70 -3.14 5.53
CA GLU A 165 -4.11 -3.99 4.50
C GLU A 165 -2.90 -3.32 3.84
N ASP A 166 -2.98 -2.02 3.52
CA ASP A 166 -1.87 -1.24 2.96
C ASP A 166 -0.70 -1.12 3.96
N ASP A 167 -0.98 -0.79 5.21
CA ASP A 167 0.03 -0.71 6.28
C ASP A 167 0.69 -2.07 6.55
N PHE A 168 -0.09 -3.15 6.54
CA PHE A 168 0.43 -4.51 6.67
C PHE A 168 1.35 -4.87 5.50
N SER A 169 0.90 -4.63 4.27
CA SER A 169 1.70 -4.88 3.07
C SER A 169 3.00 -4.08 3.07
N ALA A 170 2.94 -2.81 3.46
CA ALA A 170 4.13 -1.96 3.57
C ALA A 170 5.10 -2.48 4.65
N SER A 171 4.59 -2.93 5.80
CA SER A 171 5.40 -3.49 6.89
C SER A 171 6.06 -4.81 6.48
N VAL A 172 5.34 -5.68 5.77
CA VAL A 172 5.88 -6.94 5.24
C VAL A 172 6.99 -6.65 4.24
N GLN A 173 6.76 -5.74 3.28
CA GLN A 173 7.78 -5.37 2.29
C GLN A 173 9.03 -4.78 2.95
N GLU A 174 8.88 -3.93 3.96
CA GLU A 174 10.03 -3.39 4.71
C GLU A 174 10.80 -4.51 5.44
N GLY A 175 10.08 -5.44 6.07
CA GLY A 175 10.67 -6.62 6.71
C GLY A 175 11.45 -7.49 5.72
N ILE A 176 10.86 -7.78 4.55
CA ILE A 176 11.52 -8.56 3.50
C ILE A 176 12.80 -7.87 3.03
N LYS A 177 12.75 -6.57 2.71
CA LYS A 177 13.93 -5.81 2.28
C LYS A 177 15.08 -5.86 3.29
N LYS A 178 14.78 -5.71 4.58
CA LYS A 178 15.79 -5.79 5.65
C LYS A 178 16.40 -7.19 5.74
N THR A 179 15.57 -8.23 5.70
CA THR A 179 16.02 -9.62 5.77
C THR A 179 16.83 -9.99 4.55
N GLU A 180 16.43 -9.57 3.36
CA GLU A 180 17.15 -9.81 2.11
C GLU A 180 18.57 -9.22 2.14
N LEU A 181 18.72 -7.97 2.56
CA LEU A 181 20.05 -7.34 2.69
C LEU A 181 20.96 -8.07 3.67
N ILE A 182 20.43 -8.47 4.82
CA ILE A 182 21.18 -9.23 5.82
C ILE A 182 21.60 -10.59 5.24
N THR A 183 20.67 -11.28 4.58
CA THR A 183 20.94 -12.58 3.97
C THR A 183 22.01 -12.51 2.89
N ILE A 184 21.93 -11.54 1.98
CA ILE A 184 22.93 -11.32 0.93
C ILE A 184 24.31 -11.05 1.56
N PHE A 185 24.36 -10.25 2.62
CA PHE A 185 25.61 -9.95 3.32
C PHE A 185 26.22 -11.21 3.96
N PHE A 186 25.43 -12.03 4.64
CA PHE A 186 25.92 -13.28 5.22
C PHE A 186 26.35 -14.28 4.15
N ILE A 187 25.59 -14.46 3.09
CA ILE A 187 25.97 -15.32 1.96
C ILE A 187 27.31 -14.86 1.38
N PHE A 188 27.48 -13.55 1.19
CA PHE A 188 28.73 -13.00 0.68
C PHE A 188 29.92 -13.35 1.57
N ILE A 189 29.82 -13.16 2.90
CA ILE A 189 30.88 -13.49 3.86
C ILE A 189 31.23 -14.97 3.79
N VAL A 190 30.22 -15.85 3.85
CA VAL A 190 30.43 -17.31 3.79
C VAL A 190 31.15 -17.70 2.51
N LEU A 191 30.72 -17.15 1.37
CA LEU A 191 31.36 -17.45 0.09
C LEU A 191 32.81 -16.94 0.01
N VAL A 192 33.11 -15.76 0.56
CA VAL A 192 34.49 -15.23 0.63
C VAL A 192 35.39 -16.17 1.44
N ILE A 193 34.91 -16.68 2.57
CA ILE A 193 35.64 -17.61 3.42
C ILE A 193 35.91 -18.93 2.68
N VAL A 194 34.85 -19.49 2.04
CA VAL A 194 34.93 -20.77 1.33
C VAL A 194 35.88 -20.69 0.12
N PHE A 195 35.71 -19.67 -0.71
CA PHE A 195 36.50 -19.52 -1.93
C PHE A 195 37.87 -18.85 -1.71
N LYS A 196 38.13 -18.34 -0.51
CA LYS A 196 39.35 -17.58 -0.18
C LYS A 196 39.63 -16.42 -1.16
N SER A 197 38.61 -15.89 -1.78
CA SER A 197 38.68 -14.82 -2.78
C SER A 197 37.37 -14.02 -2.77
N PRO A 198 37.41 -12.69 -2.75
CA PRO A 198 36.18 -11.89 -2.84
C PRO A 198 35.64 -11.79 -4.27
N ILE A 199 36.42 -12.07 -5.28
CA ILE A 199 36.06 -11.90 -6.69
C ILE A 199 35.02 -12.95 -7.12
N VAL A 200 35.20 -14.20 -6.73
CA VAL A 200 34.31 -15.31 -7.11
C VAL A 200 32.87 -15.10 -6.58
N PRO A 201 32.64 -14.76 -5.30
CA PRO A 201 31.33 -14.44 -4.78
C PRO A 201 30.66 -13.26 -5.50
N ILE A 202 31.41 -12.20 -5.80
CA ILE A 202 30.87 -11.04 -6.51
C ILE A 202 30.32 -11.46 -7.88
N ILE A 203 31.09 -12.21 -8.67
CA ILE A 203 30.67 -12.68 -9.99
C ILE A 203 29.45 -13.60 -9.86
N SER A 204 29.44 -14.51 -8.90
CA SER A 204 28.33 -15.43 -8.66
C SER A 204 27.06 -14.68 -8.29
N LEU A 205 27.11 -13.74 -7.34
CA LEU A 205 25.97 -12.93 -6.93
C LEU A 205 25.45 -12.04 -8.06
N LEU A 206 26.36 -11.45 -8.87
CA LEU A 206 25.94 -10.67 -10.05
C LEU A 206 25.23 -11.55 -11.07
N THR A 207 25.72 -12.75 -11.33
CA THR A 207 25.07 -13.67 -12.28
C THR A 207 23.67 -14.08 -11.80
N VAL A 208 23.54 -14.42 -10.53
CA VAL A 208 22.23 -14.74 -9.92
C VAL A 208 21.31 -13.55 -9.97
N GLY A 209 21.80 -12.36 -9.63
CA GLY A 209 21.00 -11.11 -9.68
C GLY A 209 20.48 -10.80 -11.09
N VAL A 210 21.34 -10.92 -12.10
CA VAL A 210 20.94 -10.72 -13.50
C VAL A 210 19.89 -11.73 -13.93
N SER A 211 20.08 -13.01 -13.60
CA SER A 211 19.12 -14.06 -13.90
C SER A 211 17.78 -13.82 -13.22
N PHE A 212 17.80 -13.40 -11.97
CA PHE A 212 16.60 -13.06 -11.22
C PHE A 212 15.82 -11.89 -11.85
N ILE A 213 16.51 -10.77 -12.14
CA ILE A 213 15.89 -9.60 -12.76
C ILE A 213 15.29 -9.97 -14.11
N THR A 214 16.00 -10.74 -14.92
CA THR A 214 15.50 -11.17 -16.24
C THR A 214 14.26 -12.05 -16.12
N SER A 215 14.29 -13.07 -15.26
CA SER A 215 13.15 -13.95 -15.01
C SER A 215 11.95 -13.18 -14.44
N PHE A 216 12.20 -12.30 -13.50
CA PHE A 216 11.17 -11.48 -12.88
C PHE A 216 10.52 -10.51 -13.89
N SER A 217 11.33 -9.88 -14.76
CA SER A 217 10.82 -9.05 -15.83
C SER A 217 9.94 -9.83 -16.83
N ILE A 218 10.33 -11.05 -17.19
CA ILE A 218 9.53 -11.90 -18.08
C ILE A 218 8.18 -12.24 -17.42
N VAL A 219 8.21 -12.69 -16.16
CA VAL A 219 7.00 -13.08 -15.43
C VAL A 219 6.06 -11.90 -15.27
N THR A 220 6.54 -10.75 -14.82
CA THR A 220 5.71 -9.56 -14.62
C THR A 220 5.10 -9.02 -15.91
N ASN A 221 5.83 -9.06 -17.02
CA ASN A 221 5.30 -8.69 -18.34
C ASN A 221 4.24 -9.70 -18.84
N LEU A 222 4.40 -11.00 -18.55
CA LEU A 222 3.39 -12.01 -18.86
C LEU A 222 2.12 -11.80 -18.03
N VAL A 223 2.25 -11.52 -16.74
CA VAL A 223 1.12 -11.22 -15.86
C VAL A 223 0.37 -10.00 -16.37
N GLU A 224 1.07 -8.91 -16.70
CA GLU A 224 0.45 -7.70 -17.23
C GLU A 224 -0.26 -7.94 -18.58
N LYS A 225 0.39 -8.65 -19.51
CA LYS A 225 -0.12 -8.86 -20.87
C LYS A 225 -1.28 -9.85 -20.94
N PHE A 226 -1.24 -10.91 -20.14
CA PHE A 226 -2.22 -11.99 -20.16
C PHE A 226 -3.22 -11.92 -19.00
N ASN A 227 -3.08 -10.92 -18.12
CA ASN A 227 -3.97 -10.71 -16.97
C ASN A 227 -4.15 -12.00 -16.13
N PHE A 228 -3.04 -12.73 -15.89
CA PHE A 228 -3.06 -13.89 -15.01
C PHE A 228 -3.42 -13.45 -13.58
N PRO A 229 -4.24 -14.26 -12.85
CA PRO A 229 -4.60 -14.00 -11.47
C PRO A 229 -3.39 -14.08 -10.53
#